data_256dffb394517fd85fac7bc5e7a7f765
#
_entry.id   256dffb394517fd85fac7bc5e7a7f765
#
_cell.length_a   1.000
_cell.length_b   1.000
_cell.length_c   1.000
_cell.angle_alpha   90.00
_cell.angle_beta   90.00
_cell.angle_gamma   90.00
#
_symmetry.space_group_name_H-M   'P 1'
#
loop_
_entity.id
_entity.type
_entity.pdbx_description
1 polymer ?
#
loop_
_entity_poly.entity_id
_entity_poly.type
_entity_poly.pdbx_seq_one_letter_code
_entity_poly.pdbx_strand_id
1 'polypeptide(L)'
;AMGTLVGKGEAVGIIAAQSIGEPGTQLTMRTFHTGGVAGSDITQGLPRVEELFEARKPKKAATLAEISGVVTIEESKRTTVKTVNIVNAETGDMRSYQLASSSGIRVTDGQEVEQGFQLNEGSLNPHDILRVLDPRAVHDYEIKEVQKVYRQQGVDINDKHIEVIVRQMMRKVRVEDAGDAEVLPGSVMDLLEFEDYNQKVQDRIDAGEEGLRLAIAVPTLMGITKASLATDSWMSAASFQETTRVLTDAAIKGKVDPLMGLKENVIIGKLIPAGSGMSEYCDGHYEQTVELD
;
A
#
# COMPACT_ATOMS: atom_id res chain seq x y z
N ALA A 1 -12.71 -17.70 -7.93
CA ALA A 1 -12.90 -19.15 -8.05
C ALA A 1 -13.77 -19.51 -9.26
N MET A 2 -14.72 -18.68 -9.59
CA MET A 2 -15.65 -18.89 -10.72
C MET A 2 -15.12 -18.35 -12.05
N GLY A 3 -14.00 -17.66 -12.09
CA GLY A 3 -13.43 -17.03 -13.30
C GLY A 3 -14.22 -15.84 -13.82
N THR A 4 -15.15 -15.33 -13.04
CA THR A 4 -15.97 -14.16 -13.36
C THR A 4 -15.63 -13.00 -12.43
N LEU A 5 -15.97 -11.78 -12.84
CA LEU A 5 -15.86 -10.62 -11.96
C LEU A 5 -16.73 -10.80 -10.72
N VAL A 6 -16.27 -10.25 -9.59
CA VAL A 6 -17.01 -10.24 -8.34
C VAL A 6 -18.29 -9.42 -8.48
N GLY A 7 -19.39 -9.92 -7.91
CA GLY A 7 -20.67 -9.19 -7.87
C GLY A 7 -20.61 -8.00 -6.91
N LYS A 8 -21.46 -7.02 -7.14
CA LYS A 8 -21.65 -5.93 -6.17
C LYS A 8 -22.17 -6.50 -4.85
N GLY A 9 -21.73 -5.94 -3.73
CA GLY A 9 -22.16 -6.34 -2.39
C GLY A 9 -21.42 -7.52 -1.79
N GLU A 10 -20.38 -8.06 -2.42
CA GLU A 10 -19.51 -9.03 -1.78
C GLU A 10 -18.49 -8.35 -0.87
N ALA A 11 -18.34 -8.86 0.35
CA ALA A 11 -17.41 -8.34 1.36
C ALA A 11 -15.97 -8.84 1.10
N VAL A 12 -15.39 -8.47 -0.05
CA VAL A 12 -14.08 -8.96 -0.51
C VAL A 12 -12.93 -8.66 0.46
N GLY A 13 -12.99 -7.54 1.18
CA GLY A 13 -11.98 -7.18 2.18
C GLY A 13 -11.96 -8.12 3.38
N ILE A 14 -13.14 -8.54 3.87
CA ILE A 14 -13.26 -9.53 4.95
C ILE A 14 -12.75 -10.89 4.48
N ILE A 15 -13.14 -11.30 3.28
CA ILE A 15 -12.68 -12.57 2.67
C ILE A 15 -11.16 -12.57 2.53
N ALA A 16 -10.56 -11.47 2.06
CA ALA A 16 -9.11 -11.32 1.93
C ALA A 16 -8.42 -11.39 3.31
N ALA A 17 -8.92 -10.66 4.31
CA ALA A 17 -8.36 -10.66 5.66
C ALA A 17 -8.42 -12.04 6.31
N GLN A 18 -9.51 -12.76 6.16
CA GLN A 18 -9.67 -14.13 6.68
C GLN A 18 -8.75 -15.11 5.95
N SER A 19 -8.64 -15.02 4.62
CA SER A 19 -7.80 -15.90 3.81
C SER A 19 -6.31 -15.73 4.10
N ILE A 20 -5.89 -14.53 4.49
CA ILE A 20 -4.50 -14.22 4.91
C ILE A 20 -4.29 -14.57 6.39
N GLY A 21 -5.28 -14.28 7.24
CA GLY A 21 -5.16 -14.43 8.70
C GLY A 21 -5.26 -15.86 9.20
N GLU A 22 -6.10 -16.69 8.60
CA GLU A 22 -6.27 -18.10 9.02
C GLU A 22 -4.95 -18.87 8.92
N PRO A 23 -4.25 -18.90 7.77
CA PRO A 23 -2.96 -19.57 7.68
C PRO A 23 -1.87 -18.92 8.56
N GLY A 24 -1.98 -17.61 8.85
CA GLY A 24 -1.07 -16.89 9.73
C GLY A 24 -0.99 -17.52 11.14
N THR A 25 -2.11 -17.98 11.68
CA THR A 25 -2.15 -18.68 12.97
C THR A 25 -1.39 -20.01 12.92
N GLN A 26 -1.48 -20.74 11.82
CA GLN A 26 -0.72 -22.00 11.62
C GLN A 26 0.78 -21.74 11.47
N LEU A 27 1.18 -20.63 10.85
CA LEU A 27 2.58 -20.22 10.71
C LEU A 27 3.25 -19.97 12.07
N THR A 28 2.57 -19.30 12.99
CA THR A 28 3.07 -19.07 14.35
C THR A 28 3.26 -20.36 15.12
N MET A 29 2.36 -21.31 15.00
CA MET A 29 2.48 -22.63 15.68
C MET A 29 3.66 -23.46 15.13
N ARG A 30 3.93 -23.40 13.84
CA ARG A 30 5.04 -24.17 13.21
C ARG A 30 6.42 -23.60 13.52
N THR A 31 6.58 -22.28 13.68
CA THR A 31 7.87 -21.67 14.04
C THR A 31 8.35 -22.05 15.44
N PHE A 32 7.45 -22.42 16.36
CA PHE A 32 7.83 -22.94 17.68
C PHE A 32 8.33 -24.39 17.63
N HIS A 33 8.01 -25.17 16.59
CA HIS A 33 8.40 -26.58 16.48
C HIS A 33 9.67 -26.82 15.65
N THR A 34 10.09 -25.86 14.85
CA THR A 34 11.33 -25.93 14.06
C THR A 34 12.49 -25.22 14.76
N GLY A 35 12.72 -25.56 16.02
CA GLY A 35 13.89 -25.12 16.78
C GLY A 35 15.14 -25.76 16.20
N GLY A 36 15.87 -25.03 15.36
CA GLY A 36 17.19 -25.53 14.97
C GLY A 36 17.72 -25.13 13.60
N VAL A 37 17.54 -23.89 13.14
CA VAL A 37 18.53 -23.26 12.26
C VAL A 37 18.72 -21.82 12.70
N ALA A 38 19.63 -21.62 13.65
CA ALA A 38 20.20 -20.33 13.96
C ALA A 38 21.12 -19.91 12.81
N GLY A 39 20.56 -19.23 11.82
CA GLY A 39 21.32 -18.73 10.67
C GLY A 39 20.46 -17.77 9.87
N SER A 40 20.76 -16.47 10.04
CA SER A 40 20.53 -15.40 9.06
C SER A 40 19.10 -14.96 8.68
N ASP A 41 18.12 -14.95 9.49
CA ASP A 41 17.10 -13.88 9.43
C ASP A 41 15.96 -14.16 10.43
N ILE A 42 16.01 -13.45 11.54
CA ILE A 42 14.98 -13.48 12.60
C ILE A 42 13.64 -12.92 12.09
N THR A 43 13.61 -12.35 10.88
CA THR A 43 12.44 -11.77 10.22
C THR A 43 11.80 -12.70 9.16
N GLN A 44 12.16 -13.98 9.14
CA GLN A 44 11.51 -14.93 8.23
C GLN A 44 10.19 -15.41 8.83
N GLY A 45 9.12 -15.40 8.03
CA GLY A 45 7.79 -15.83 8.43
C GLY A 45 6.83 -14.69 8.69
N LEU A 46 5.92 -14.86 9.66
CA LEU A 46 4.84 -13.91 9.95
C LEU A 46 5.31 -12.48 10.27
N PRO A 47 6.43 -12.27 11.01
CA PRO A 47 6.97 -10.92 11.22
C PRO A 47 7.35 -10.18 9.93
N ARG A 48 7.76 -10.91 8.89
CA ARG A 48 8.04 -10.32 7.58
C ARG A 48 6.76 -9.88 6.86
N VAL A 49 5.70 -10.67 6.95
CA VAL A 49 4.39 -10.31 6.41
C VAL A 49 3.83 -9.06 7.10
N GLU A 50 3.97 -8.99 8.44
CA GLU A 50 3.59 -7.79 9.19
C GLU A 50 4.41 -6.57 8.76
N GLU A 51 5.73 -6.70 8.59
CA GLU A 51 6.61 -5.63 8.13
C GLU A 51 6.20 -5.09 6.76
N LEU A 52 5.84 -5.98 5.83
CA LEU A 52 5.35 -5.63 4.49
C LEU A 52 4.01 -4.90 4.55
N PHE A 53 2.99 -5.48 5.19
CA PHE A 53 1.67 -4.85 5.29
C PHE A 53 1.66 -3.56 6.11
N GLU A 54 2.59 -3.38 7.05
CA GLU A 54 2.77 -2.09 7.73
C GLU A 54 3.69 -1.12 6.98
N ALA A 55 4.17 -1.51 5.80
CA ALA A 55 5.10 -0.73 4.99
C ALA A 55 6.28 -0.18 5.81
N ARG A 56 6.81 -1.00 6.73
CA ARG A 56 7.95 -0.63 7.58
C ARG A 56 9.25 -0.71 6.80
N LYS A 57 10.17 0.19 7.10
CA LYS A 57 11.52 0.13 6.54
C LYS A 57 12.25 -1.11 7.07
N PRO A 58 12.77 -2.00 6.21
CA PRO A 58 13.51 -3.18 6.63
C PRO A 58 14.77 -2.82 7.41
N LYS A 59 15.16 -3.63 8.39
CA LYS A 59 16.39 -3.43 9.16
C LYS A 59 17.65 -3.48 8.29
N LYS A 60 17.67 -4.36 7.29
CA LYS A 60 18.72 -4.46 6.27
C LYS A 60 18.10 -4.08 4.92
N ALA A 61 17.85 -2.79 4.73
CA ALA A 61 17.31 -2.29 3.50
C ALA A 61 18.33 -2.37 2.37
N ALA A 62 17.93 -2.89 1.24
CA ALA A 62 18.68 -2.79 0.01
C ALA A 62 18.47 -1.41 -0.63
N THR A 63 19.49 -0.94 -1.35
CA THR A 63 19.48 0.32 -2.06
C THR A 63 19.11 0.07 -3.52
N LEU A 64 18.21 0.90 -4.06
CA LEU A 64 17.83 0.88 -5.47
C LEU A 64 18.62 1.94 -6.25
N ALA A 65 18.91 1.66 -7.52
CA ALA A 65 19.41 2.64 -8.46
C ALA A 65 18.31 3.65 -8.79
N GLU A 66 18.52 4.92 -8.53
CA GLU A 66 17.54 5.98 -8.84
C GLU A 66 17.57 6.39 -10.33
N ILE A 67 18.68 6.13 -11.02
CA ILE A 67 18.88 6.44 -12.44
C ILE A 67 19.42 5.21 -13.16
N SER A 68 19.15 5.12 -14.44
CA SER A 68 19.80 4.14 -15.34
C SER A 68 21.19 4.65 -15.73
N GLY A 69 22.16 3.75 -15.85
CA GLY A 69 23.50 4.14 -16.27
C GLY A 69 24.56 3.08 -16.01
N VAL A 70 25.82 3.47 -16.19
CA VAL A 70 26.97 2.62 -15.97
C VAL A 70 27.47 2.76 -14.54
N VAL A 71 27.71 1.64 -13.89
CA VAL A 71 28.19 1.53 -12.51
C VAL A 71 29.70 1.70 -12.47
N THR A 72 30.19 2.53 -11.55
CA THR A 72 31.60 2.61 -11.16
C THR A 72 31.74 2.42 -9.66
N ILE A 73 32.58 1.49 -9.24
CA ILE A 73 32.75 1.15 -7.81
C ILE A 73 34.10 1.70 -7.30
N GLU A 74 34.03 2.59 -6.32
CA GLU A 74 35.20 3.13 -5.65
C GLU A 74 35.33 2.51 -4.25
N GLU A 75 36.46 1.84 -3.98
CA GLU A 75 36.76 1.30 -2.67
C GLU A 75 37.70 2.24 -1.91
N SER A 76 37.24 2.76 -0.80
CA SER A 76 38.11 3.56 0.10
C SER A 76 38.91 2.63 1.00
N LYS A 77 40.22 2.69 0.93
CA LYS A 77 41.14 1.90 1.78
C LYS A 77 41.02 2.23 3.27
N ARG A 78 40.35 3.32 3.66
CA ARG A 78 40.24 3.83 5.05
C ARG A 78 38.88 3.60 5.68
N THR A 79 37.85 3.25 4.93
CA THR A 79 36.49 3.09 5.44
C THR A 79 35.92 1.74 5.02
N THR A 80 35.06 1.18 5.87
CA THR A 80 34.27 -0.04 5.57
C THR A 80 33.08 0.24 4.65
N VAL A 81 33.16 1.29 3.86
CA VAL A 81 32.09 1.73 2.95
C VAL A 81 32.62 1.72 1.52
N LYS A 82 31.88 1.13 0.62
CA LYS A 82 32.11 1.20 -0.83
C LYS A 82 31.17 2.23 -1.42
N THR A 83 31.69 3.09 -2.27
CA THR A 83 30.90 4.07 -3.02
C THR A 83 30.60 3.51 -4.40
N VAL A 84 29.32 3.40 -4.71
CA VAL A 84 28.84 2.99 -6.03
C VAL A 84 28.33 4.24 -6.73
N ASN A 85 28.97 4.63 -7.80
CA ASN A 85 28.55 5.76 -8.63
C ASN A 85 27.85 5.20 -9.88
N ILE A 86 26.70 5.77 -10.22
CA ILE A 86 25.97 5.46 -11.44
C ILE A 86 25.97 6.74 -12.29
N VAL A 87 26.44 6.62 -13.52
CA VAL A 87 26.47 7.73 -14.48
C VAL A 87 25.61 7.39 -15.67
N ASN A 88 24.63 8.23 -15.93
CA ASN A 88 23.84 8.14 -17.15
C ASN A 88 24.60 8.79 -18.31
N ALA A 89 24.87 8.03 -19.34
CA ALA A 89 25.63 8.51 -20.50
C ALA A 89 24.82 9.50 -21.37
N GLU A 90 23.49 9.43 -21.32
CA GLU A 90 22.61 10.27 -22.15
C GLU A 90 22.34 11.64 -21.51
N THR A 91 22.02 11.67 -20.20
CA THR A 91 21.68 12.90 -19.47
C THR A 91 22.88 13.56 -18.79
N GLY A 92 23.97 12.80 -18.57
CA GLY A 92 25.15 13.24 -17.82
C GLY A 92 24.93 13.27 -16.30
N ASP A 93 23.77 12.80 -15.81
CA ASP A 93 23.47 12.75 -14.40
C ASP A 93 24.32 11.69 -13.68
N MET A 94 24.81 12.04 -12.50
CA MET A 94 25.56 11.12 -11.64
C MET A 94 24.91 11.02 -10.26
N ARG A 95 24.74 9.79 -9.78
CA ARG A 95 24.28 9.49 -8.41
C ARG A 95 25.29 8.61 -7.71
N SER A 96 25.60 8.95 -6.47
CA SER A 96 26.55 8.23 -5.62
C SER A 96 25.85 7.58 -4.45
N TYR A 97 26.08 6.29 -4.25
CA TYR A 97 25.48 5.48 -3.18
C TYR A 97 26.58 4.95 -2.27
N GLN A 98 26.43 5.17 -0.97
CA GLN A 98 27.36 4.63 0.03
C GLN A 98 26.80 3.32 0.57
N LEU A 99 27.46 2.23 0.27
CA LEU A 99 27.08 0.89 0.69
C LEU A 99 28.07 0.34 1.72
N ALA A 100 27.57 -0.27 2.80
CA ALA A 100 28.44 -0.93 3.76
C ALA A 100 29.14 -2.13 3.07
N SER A 101 30.45 -2.29 3.27
CA SER A 101 31.22 -3.42 2.71
C SER A 101 30.72 -4.79 3.17
N SER A 102 29.99 -4.83 4.31
CA SER A 102 29.36 -6.05 4.84
C SER A 102 28.06 -6.43 4.13
N SER A 103 27.47 -5.51 3.37
CA SER A 103 26.31 -5.83 2.52
C SER A 103 26.82 -6.35 1.18
N GLY A 104 26.45 -7.58 0.82
CA GLY A 104 26.82 -8.16 -0.47
C GLY A 104 26.42 -7.24 -1.62
N ILE A 105 27.40 -6.80 -2.43
CA ILE A 105 27.15 -5.96 -3.59
C ILE A 105 26.74 -6.86 -4.74
N ARG A 106 25.66 -6.50 -5.45
CA ARG A 106 25.12 -7.27 -6.57
C ARG A 106 25.57 -6.79 -7.94
N VAL A 107 26.20 -5.61 -7.98
CA VAL A 107 26.70 -5.00 -9.20
C VAL A 107 28.20 -5.14 -9.34
N THR A 108 28.68 -5.18 -10.58
CA THR A 108 30.10 -5.19 -10.92
C THR A 108 30.50 -3.86 -11.56
N ASP A 109 31.78 -3.52 -11.45
CA ASP A 109 32.32 -2.31 -12.07
C ASP A 109 32.15 -2.36 -13.58
N GLY A 110 31.67 -1.28 -14.21
CA GLY A 110 31.36 -1.21 -15.63
C GLY A 110 30.03 -1.86 -16.05
N GLN A 111 29.23 -2.38 -15.12
CA GLN A 111 27.91 -2.94 -15.43
C GLN A 111 26.91 -1.84 -15.75
N GLU A 112 26.13 -2.00 -16.79
CA GLU A 112 24.97 -1.17 -17.08
C GLU A 112 23.77 -1.63 -16.26
N VAL A 113 23.11 -0.70 -15.57
CA VAL A 113 21.95 -0.95 -14.73
C VAL A 113 20.80 -0.04 -15.12
N GLU A 114 19.59 -0.58 -15.01
CA GLU A 114 18.36 0.18 -15.19
C GLU A 114 17.92 0.83 -13.88
N GLN A 115 17.08 1.86 -13.97
CA GLN A 115 16.40 2.46 -12.83
C GLN A 115 15.62 1.39 -12.07
N GLY A 116 15.75 1.38 -10.73
CA GLY A 116 15.12 0.37 -9.87
C GLY A 116 15.94 -0.91 -9.71
N PHE A 117 17.15 -1.02 -10.28
CA PHE A 117 18.02 -2.16 -10.05
C PHE A 117 18.53 -2.19 -8.60
N GLN A 118 18.54 -3.36 -7.98
CA GLN A 118 18.99 -3.55 -6.60
C GLN A 118 20.51 -3.64 -6.52
N LEU A 119 21.15 -2.67 -5.87
CA LEU A 119 22.61 -2.53 -5.82
C LEU A 119 23.29 -3.47 -4.82
N ASN A 120 22.62 -3.81 -3.72
CA ASN A 120 23.15 -4.67 -2.67
C ASN A 120 22.13 -5.68 -2.17
N GLU A 121 22.59 -6.67 -1.42
CA GLU A 121 21.72 -7.67 -0.80
C GLU A 121 20.89 -7.06 0.33
N GLY A 122 19.67 -7.52 0.48
CA GLY A 122 18.72 -7.08 1.49
C GLY A 122 17.30 -7.06 0.98
N SER A 123 16.36 -6.71 1.86
CA SER A 123 14.96 -6.49 1.50
C SER A 123 14.78 -5.09 0.98
N LEU A 124 13.99 -4.93 -0.08
CA LEU A 124 13.66 -3.59 -0.58
C LEU A 124 12.68 -2.90 0.36
N ASN A 125 12.81 -1.58 0.47
CA ASN A 125 11.85 -0.74 1.16
C ASN A 125 10.72 -0.38 0.19
N PRO A 126 9.45 -0.70 0.46
CA PRO A 126 8.34 -0.39 -0.44
C PRO A 126 8.20 1.10 -0.77
N HIS A 127 8.55 1.98 0.17
CA HIS A 127 8.57 3.43 -0.07
C HIS A 127 9.62 3.87 -1.10
N ASP A 128 10.79 3.21 -1.11
CA ASP A 128 11.83 3.53 -2.09
C ASP A 128 11.45 3.00 -3.48
N ILE A 129 10.76 1.85 -3.54
CA ILE A 129 10.20 1.34 -4.79
C ILE A 129 9.18 2.33 -5.36
N LEU A 130 8.26 2.84 -4.53
CA LEU A 130 7.26 3.82 -4.97
C LEU A 130 7.89 5.13 -5.46
N ARG A 131 8.98 5.57 -4.80
CA ARG A 131 9.68 6.81 -5.15
C ARG A 131 10.48 6.69 -6.44
N VAL A 132 11.11 5.54 -6.68
CA VAL A 132 12.04 5.32 -7.81
C VAL A 132 11.32 4.77 -9.03
N LEU A 133 10.37 3.90 -8.82
CA LEU A 133 9.59 3.25 -9.87
C LEU A 133 8.15 3.79 -9.88
N ASP A 134 7.19 2.90 -9.97
CA ASP A 134 5.77 3.20 -10.07
C ASP A 134 4.92 2.46 -9.01
N PRO A 135 3.66 2.81 -8.83
CA PRO A 135 2.74 2.10 -7.94
C PRO A 135 2.59 0.61 -8.26
N ARG A 136 2.67 0.24 -9.55
CA ARG A 136 2.53 -1.15 -9.98
C ARG A 136 3.69 -2.01 -9.52
N ALA A 137 4.92 -1.46 -9.57
CA ALA A 137 6.10 -2.16 -9.07
C ALA A 137 6.00 -2.46 -7.56
N VAL A 138 5.36 -1.58 -6.78
CA VAL A 138 5.08 -1.83 -5.35
C VAL A 138 4.10 -2.98 -5.19
N HIS A 139 3.01 -3.02 -5.97
CA HIS A 139 2.05 -4.12 -5.96
C HIS A 139 2.74 -5.46 -6.23
N ASP A 140 3.50 -5.54 -7.31
CA ASP A 140 4.19 -6.77 -7.72
C ASP A 140 5.21 -7.23 -6.68
N TYR A 141 5.93 -6.29 -6.07
CA TYR A 141 6.88 -6.57 -4.99
C TYR A 141 6.20 -7.12 -3.73
N GLU A 142 5.14 -6.45 -3.26
CA GLU A 142 4.39 -6.86 -2.06
C GLU A 142 3.78 -8.25 -2.23
N ILE A 143 3.12 -8.50 -3.37
CA ILE A 143 2.53 -9.81 -3.68
C ILE A 143 3.60 -10.89 -3.68
N LYS A 144 4.72 -10.65 -4.38
CA LYS A 144 5.82 -11.60 -4.51
C LYS A 144 6.45 -11.95 -3.16
N GLU A 145 6.72 -10.94 -2.32
CA GLU A 145 7.36 -11.16 -1.03
C GLU A 145 6.40 -11.84 -0.03
N VAL A 146 5.12 -11.44 0.01
CA VAL A 146 4.12 -12.09 0.86
C VAL A 146 3.91 -13.55 0.43
N GLN A 147 3.72 -13.80 -0.86
CA GLN A 147 3.57 -15.16 -1.40
C GLN A 147 4.79 -16.04 -1.12
N LYS A 148 5.99 -15.48 -1.19
CA LYS A 148 7.22 -16.20 -0.87
C LYS A 148 7.20 -16.73 0.57
N VAL A 149 6.76 -15.91 1.53
CA VAL A 149 6.66 -16.33 2.94
C VAL A 149 5.64 -17.46 3.11
N TYR A 150 4.45 -17.34 2.52
CA TYR A 150 3.41 -18.37 2.64
C TYR A 150 3.79 -19.66 1.94
N ARG A 151 4.35 -19.60 0.72
CA ARG A 151 4.81 -20.79 -0.04
C ARG A 151 5.94 -21.53 0.66
N GLN A 152 6.87 -20.81 1.33
CA GLN A 152 7.93 -21.45 2.14
C GLN A 152 7.37 -22.30 3.28
N GLN A 153 6.17 -22.00 3.74
CA GLN A 153 5.47 -22.73 4.80
C GLN A 153 4.47 -23.78 4.24
N GLY A 154 4.43 -23.94 2.92
CA GLY A 154 3.53 -24.88 2.25
C GLY A 154 2.07 -24.45 2.25
N VAL A 155 1.82 -23.15 2.40
CA VAL A 155 0.47 -22.55 2.32
C VAL A 155 0.32 -21.87 0.96
N ASP A 156 -0.79 -22.14 0.28
CA ASP A 156 -1.14 -21.52 -0.98
C ASP A 156 -2.30 -20.55 -0.79
N ILE A 157 -2.07 -19.27 -1.10
CA ILE A 157 -3.07 -18.19 -1.02
C ILE A 157 -3.18 -17.59 -2.42
N ASN A 158 -4.40 -17.30 -2.87
CA ASN A 158 -4.60 -16.64 -4.15
C ASN A 158 -4.16 -15.17 -4.07
N ASP A 159 -3.44 -14.70 -5.08
CA ASP A 159 -2.87 -13.35 -5.15
C ASP A 159 -3.92 -12.25 -4.97
N LYS A 160 -5.17 -12.47 -5.45
CA LYS A 160 -6.27 -11.49 -5.32
C LYS A 160 -6.51 -10.99 -3.90
N HIS A 161 -6.29 -11.83 -2.88
CA HIS A 161 -6.48 -11.44 -1.48
C HIS A 161 -5.41 -10.45 -1.01
N ILE A 162 -4.18 -10.65 -1.47
CA ILE A 162 -3.07 -9.75 -1.20
C ILE A 162 -3.26 -8.45 -1.98
N GLU A 163 -3.66 -8.54 -3.26
CA GLU A 163 -3.94 -7.38 -4.11
C GLU A 163 -4.99 -6.45 -3.52
N VAL A 164 -6.07 -6.98 -2.96
CA VAL A 164 -7.11 -6.18 -2.28
C VAL A 164 -6.52 -5.37 -1.13
N ILE A 165 -5.64 -5.97 -0.31
CA ILE A 165 -5.00 -5.27 0.82
C ILE A 165 -4.03 -4.21 0.31
N VAL A 166 -3.14 -4.54 -0.62
CA VAL A 166 -2.14 -3.61 -1.17
C VAL A 166 -2.82 -2.44 -1.87
N ARG A 167 -3.92 -2.67 -2.59
CA ARG A 167 -4.73 -1.60 -3.18
C ARG A 167 -5.22 -0.60 -2.13
N GLN A 168 -5.69 -1.08 -0.97
CA GLN A 168 -6.12 -0.19 0.12
C GLN A 168 -4.96 0.58 0.74
N MET A 169 -3.76 0.00 0.80
CA MET A 169 -2.55 0.69 1.27
C MET A 169 -2.12 1.84 0.35
N MET A 170 -2.47 1.78 -0.93
CA MET A 170 -2.10 2.78 -1.95
C MET A 170 -3.25 3.67 -2.40
N ARG A 171 -4.37 3.65 -1.68
CA ARG A 171 -5.57 4.41 -2.03
C ARG A 171 -5.42 5.93 -1.87
N LYS A 172 -4.49 6.37 -1.03
CA LYS A 172 -4.31 7.79 -0.70
C LYS A 172 -3.19 8.43 -1.52
N VAL A 173 -3.40 9.70 -1.86
CA VAL A 173 -2.43 10.56 -2.54
C VAL A 173 -2.14 11.79 -1.69
N ARG A 174 -0.94 12.34 -1.82
CA ARG A 174 -0.55 13.60 -1.20
C ARG A 174 -0.46 14.68 -2.26
N VAL A 175 -1.20 15.74 -2.07
CA VAL A 175 -1.19 16.90 -2.97
C VAL A 175 0.15 17.63 -2.86
N GLU A 176 0.86 17.81 -3.97
CA GLU A 176 2.09 18.61 -4.04
C GLU A 176 1.80 20.02 -4.50
N ASP A 177 1.06 20.19 -5.59
CA ASP A 177 0.61 21.47 -6.09
C ASP A 177 -0.92 21.46 -6.21
N ALA A 178 -1.57 22.44 -5.62
CA ALA A 178 -3.03 22.56 -5.68
C ALA A 178 -3.54 23.07 -7.04
N GLY A 179 -2.68 23.73 -7.85
CA GLY A 179 -3.16 24.43 -9.03
C GLY A 179 -4.33 25.34 -8.71
N ASP A 180 -5.38 25.26 -9.50
CA ASP A 180 -6.65 26.01 -9.31
C ASP A 180 -7.77 25.12 -8.72
N ALA A 181 -7.42 23.94 -8.20
CA ALA A 181 -8.35 23.09 -7.49
C ALA A 181 -8.53 23.53 -6.04
N GLU A 182 -9.72 23.30 -5.48
CA GLU A 182 -10.05 23.63 -4.09
C GLU A 182 -9.47 22.62 -3.09
N VAL A 183 -8.16 22.39 -3.19
CA VAL A 183 -7.43 21.46 -2.31
C VAL A 183 -6.25 22.16 -1.65
N LEU A 184 -5.83 21.67 -0.49
CA LEU A 184 -4.69 22.25 0.22
C LEU A 184 -3.40 21.51 -0.15
N PRO A 185 -2.32 22.21 -0.52
CA PRO A 185 -1.00 21.61 -0.69
C PRO A 185 -0.55 20.86 0.57
N GLY A 186 0.04 19.69 0.41
CA GLY A 186 0.47 18.83 1.51
C GLY A 186 -0.63 17.99 2.15
N SER A 187 -1.91 18.19 1.80
CA SER A 187 -3.01 17.35 2.28
C SER A 187 -2.94 15.94 1.70
N VAL A 188 -3.42 14.97 2.48
CA VAL A 188 -3.56 13.57 2.04
C VAL A 188 -5.04 13.27 1.91
N MET A 189 -5.44 12.84 0.73
CA MET A 189 -6.83 12.54 0.41
C MET A 189 -6.96 11.24 -0.40
N ASP A 190 -8.17 10.83 -0.66
CA ASP A 190 -8.45 9.68 -1.51
C ASP A 190 -8.13 10.00 -2.97
N LEU A 191 -7.63 9.01 -3.71
CA LEU A 191 -7.32 9.17 -5.13
C LEU A 191 -8.58 9.57 -5.93
N LEU A 192 -9.71 8.92 -5.67
CA LEU A 192 -10.97 9.23 -6.36
C LEU A 192 -11.46 10.65 -6.05
N GLU A 193 -11.37 11.04 -4.78
CA GLU A 193 -11.73 12.41 -4.37
C GLU A 193 -10.82 13.45 -5.06
N PHE A 194 -9.52 13.15 -5.18
CA PHE A 194 -8.58 14.01 -5.89
C PHE A 194 -8.90 14.11 -7.39
N GLU A 195 -9.28 12.99 -8.01
CA GLU A 195 -9.72 12.96 -9.42
C GLU A 195 -10.99 13.79 -9.62
N ASP A 196 -11.94 13.73 -8.68
CA ASP A 196 -13.18 14.55 -8.72
C ASP A 196 -12.87 16.06 -8.65
N TYR A 197 -11.89 16.47 -7.83
CA TYR A 197 -11.45 17.88 -7.79
C TYR A 197 -10.81 18.31 -9.12
N ASN A 198 -9.95 17.48 -9.69
CA ASN A 198 -9.34 17.76 -10.99
C ASN A 198 -10.37 17.76 -12.12
N GLN A 199 -11.37 16.88 -12.08
CA GLN A 199 -12.45 16.87 -13.06
C GLN A 199 -13.24 18.18 -13.05
N LYS A 200 -13.54 18.74 -11.88
CA LYS A 200 -14.22 20.05 -11.77
C LYS A 200 -13.40 21.17 -12.42
N VAL A 201 -12.07 21.15 -12.25
CA VAL A 201 -11.19 22.14 -12.91
C VAL A 201 -11.16 21.91 -14.42
N GLN A 202 -11.11 20.64 -14.86
CA GLN A 202 -11.14 20.27 -16.26
C GLN A 202 -12.44 20.73 -16.93
N ASP A 203 -13.59 20.52 -16.30
CA ASP A 203 -14.90 20.97 -16.79
C ASP A 203 -14.95 22.50 -16.99
N ARG A 204 -14.28 23.28 -16.12
CA ARG A 204 -14.14 24.73 -16.28
C ARG A 204 -13.23 25.11 -17.45
N ILE A 205 -12.13 24.39 -17.65
CA ILE A 205 -11.25 24.57 -18.81
C ILE A 205 -12.04 24.28 -20.11
N ASP A 206 -12.81 23.20 -20.12
CA ASP A 206 -13.63 22.81 -21.27
C ASP A 206 -14.78 23.81 -21.55
N ALA A 207 -15.24 24.53 -20.50
CA ALA A 207 -16.20 25.64 -20.62
C ALA A 207 -15.59 26.93 -21.17
N GLY A 208 -14.25 26.97 -21.39
CA GLY A 208 -13.56 28.09 -22.02
C GLY A 208 -12.85 29.02 -21.05
N GLU A 209 -12.67 28.68 -19.79
CA GLU A 209 -11.81 29.41 -18.85
C GLU A 209 -10.33 29.15 -19.15
N GLU A 210 -9.59 30.17 -19.53
CA GLU A 210 -8.16 30.06 -19.85
C GLU A 210 -7.29 30.28 -18.61
N GLY A 211 -6.13 29.60 -18.57
CA GLY A 211 -5.08 29.82 -17.56
C GLY A 211 -5.21 28.97 -16.30
N LEU A 212 -6.20 28.07 -16.22
CA LEU A 212 -6.36 27.16 -15.10
C LEU A 212 -5.36 25.98 -15.18
N ARG A 213 -4.85 25.55 -14.03
CA ARG A 213 -3.93 24.42 -13.88
C ARG A 213 -4.57 23.34 -13.01
N LEU A 214 -4.42 22.09 -13.43
CA LEU A 214 -4.82 20.94 -12.62
C LEU A 214 -3.91 20.80 -11.40
N ALA A 215 -4.43 20.23 -10.33
CA ALA A 215 -3.65 19.87 -9.16
C ALA A 215 -2.75 18.66 -9.47
N ILE A 216 -1.59 18.61 -8.81
CA ILE A 216 -0.61 17.53 -8.91
C ILE A 216 -0.51 16.84 -7.56
N ALA A 217 -0.60 15.51 -7.56
CA ALA A 217 -0.43 14.71 -6.35
C ALA A 217 0.48 13.51 -6.60
N VAL A 218 1.10 13.04 -5.52
CA VAL A 218 1.99 11.87 -5.51
C VAL A 218 1.34 10.76 -4.73
N PRO A 219 1.32 9.53 -5.27
CA PRO A 219 0.83 8.36 -4.57
C PRO A 219 1.55 8.16 -3.24
N THR A 220 0.80 7.82 -2.20
CA THR A 220 1.34 7.62 -0.86
C THR A 220 1.04 6.21 -0.38
N LEU A 221 2.10 5.45 -0.06
CA LEU A 221 1.95 4.12 0.54
C LEU A 221 1.73 4.26 2.04
N MET A 222 0.69 3.63 2.54
CA MET A 222 0.38 3.57 3.97
C MET A 222 0.34 2.12 4.46
N GLY A 223 0.91 1.84 5.63
CA GLY A 223 0.68 0.57 6.31
C GLY A 223 -0.80 0.38 6.65
N ILE A 224 -1.23 -0.87 6.80
CA ILE A 224 -2.64 -1.23 7.03
C ILE A 224 -3.23 -0.53 8.27
N THR A 225 -2.47 -0.41 9.36
CA THR A 225 -2.90 0.30 10.57
C THR A 225 -3.18 1.76 10.28
N LYS A 226 -2.26 2.43 9.58
CA LYS A 226 -2.37 3.84 9.23
C LYS A 226 -3.49 4.09 8.21
N ALA A 227 -3.62 3.21 7.21
CA ALA A 227 -4.70 3.25 6.24
C ALA A 227 -6.07 3.07 6.89
N SER A 228 -6.18 2.18 7.90
CA SER A 228 -7.42 1.95 8.65
C SER A 228 -7.84 3.14 9.52
N LEU A 229 -6.89 3.96 9.99
CA LEU A 229 -7.17 5.20 10.73
C LEU A 229 -7.46 6.39 9.80
N ALA A 230 -6.95 6.35 8.57
CA ALA A 230 -7.13 7.39 7.55
C ALA A 230 -8.40 7.19 6.69
N THR A 231 -9.37 6.44 7.18
CA THR A 231 -10.66 6.24 6.49
C THR A 231 -11.56 7.47 6.60
N ASP A 232 -12.51 7.60 5.68
CA ASP A 232 -13.47 8.69 5.67
C ASP A 232 -14.50 8.56 6.80
N SER A 233 -14.80 7.31 7.21
CA SER A 233 -15.63 7.01 8.38
C SER A 233 -14.85 7.18 9.68
N TRP A 234 -15.16 8.24 10.42
CA TRP A 234 -14.59 8.47 11.75
C TRP A 234 -15.08 7.44 12.78
N MET A 235 -16.29 6.88 12.61
CA MET A 235 -16.82 5.83 13.47
C MET A 235 -16.01 4.55 13.33
N SER A 236 -15.70 4.15 12.10
CA SER A 236 -14.86 2.98 11.82
C SER A 236 -13.46 3.15 12.41
N ALA A 237 -12.83 4.30 12.21
CA ALA A 237 -11.52 4.62 12.75
C ALA A 237 -11.51 4.60 14.29
N ALA A 238 -12.50 5.26 14.95
CA ALA A 238 -12.62 5.33 16.40
C ALA A 238 -12.80 3.94 17.05
N SER A 239 -13.48 3.03 16.37
CA SER A 239 -13.69 1.66 16.87
C SER A 239 -12.47 0.75 16.71
N PHE A 240 -11.44 1.19 15.99
CA PHE A 240 -10.22 0.40 15.76
C PHE A 240 -9.14 0.72 16.80
N GLN A 241 -8.60 1.93 16.78
CA GLN A 241 -7.55 2.39 17.70
C GLN A 241 -7.66 3.91 17.92
N GLU A 242 -6.96 4.43 18.92
CA GLU A 242 -6.87 5.87 19.21
C GLU A 242 -8.24 6.56 19.33
N THR A 243 -9.21 5.91 19.94
CA THR A 243 -10.61 6.34 20.03
C THR A 243 -10.77 7.80 20.43
N THR A 244 -10.09 8.24 21.50
CA THR A 244 -10.19 9.61 22.01
C THR A 244 -9.70 10.63 20.99
N ARG A 245 -8.57 10.37 20.33
CA ARG A 245 -7.99 11.25 19.31
C ARG A 245 -8.92 11.39 18.11
N VAL A 246 -9.41 10.25 17.60
CA VAL A 246 -10.30 10.24 16.43
C VAL A 246 -11.60 10.98 16.71
N LEU A 247 -12.21 10.73 17.87
CA LEU A 247 -13.45 11.41 18.27
C LEU A 247 -13.24 12.91 18.46
N THR A 248 -12.13 13.31 19.08
CA THR A 248 -11.78 14.73 19.26
C THR A 248 -11.59 15.43 17.92
N ASP A 249 -10.82 14.82 17.01
CA ASP A 249 -10.60 15.37 15.67
C ASP A 249 -11.90 15.47 14.87
N ALA A 250 -12.76 14.46 14.97
CA ALA A 250 -14.05 14.47 14.29
C ALA A 250 -14.98 15.57 14.83
N ALA A 251 -15.01 15.75 16.15
CA ALA A 251 -15.81 16.78 16.79
C ALA A 251 -15.32 18.21 16.43
N ILE A 252 -14.01 18.46 16.48
CA ILE A 252 -13.42 19.75 16.14
C ILE A 252 -13.68 20.11 14.67
N LYS A 253 -13.58 19.13 13.78
CA LYS A 253 -13.76 19.32 12.33
C LYS A 253 -15.21 19.24 11.88
N GLY A 254 -16.15 18.93 12.77
CA GLY A 254 -17.56 18.74 12.42
C GLY A 254 -17.78 17.65 11.37
N LYS A 255 -17.02 16.55 11.42
CA LYS A 255 -17.08 15.49 10.41
C LYS A 255 -18.43 14.77 10.44
N VAL A 256 -18.98 14.57 9.26
CA VAL A 256 -20.17 13.72 9.02
C VAL A 256 -19.70 12.38 8.49
N ASP A 257 -20.21 11.28 9.07
CA ASP A 257 -19.91 9.92 8.59
C ASP A 257 -20.88 9.53 7.48
N PRO A 258 -20.41 9.16 6.30
CA PRO A 258 -21.28 8.81 5.17
C PRO A 258 -21.94 7.43 5.30
N LEU A 259 -21.56 6.62 6.30
CA LEU A 259 -22.09 5.26 6.55
C LEU A 259 -21.99 4.30 5.35
N MET A 260 -20.94 4.43 4.56
CA MET A 260 -20.72 3.65 3.34
C MET A 260 -20.11 2.27 3.58
N GLY A 261 -19.45 2.06 4.71
CA GLY A 261 -18.74 0.82 5.02
C GLY A 261 -19.57 -0.15 5.86
N LEU A 262 -18.97 -1.31 6.15
CA LEU A 262 -19.64 -2.37 6.92
C LEU A 262 -19.66 -2.06 8.42
N LYS A 263 -18.52 -1.59 8.95
CA LYS A 263 -18.28 -1.47 10.39
C LYS A 263 -19.15 -0.40 11.06
N GLU A 264 -19.26 0.78 10.45
CA GLU A 264 -20.11 1.87 10.93
C GLU A 264 -21.58 1.49 10.95
N ASN A 265 -22.06 0.76 9.95
CA ASN A 265 -23.45 0.28 9.92
C ASN A 265 -23.72 -0.75 11.01
N VAL A 266 -22.76 -1.65 11.28
CA VAL A 266 -22.84 -2.59 12.41
C VAL A 266 -22.91 -1.86 13.75
N ILE A 267 -22.10 -0.82 13.95
CA ILE A 267 -22.07 -0.05 15.19
C ILE A 267 -23.43 0.62 15.46
N ILE A 268 -24.08 1.16 14.42
CA ILE A 268 -25.40 1.81 14.55
C ILE A 268 -26.54 0.80 14.61
N GLY A 269 -26.31 -0.49 14.26
CA GLY A 269 -27.33 -1.52 14.22
C GLY A 269 -28.17 -1.51 12.94
N LYS A 270 -27.65 -0.94 11.86
CA LYS A 270 -28.24 -1.03 10.52
C LYS A 270 -27.74 -2.27 9.78
N LEU A 271 -28.47 -2.67 8.74
CA LEU A 271 -28.00 -3.69 7.81
C LEU A 271 -26.69 -3.22 7.14
N ILE A 272 -25.74 -4.14 6.98
CA ILE A 272 -24.49 -3.84 6.29
C ILE A 272 -24.77 -3.69 4.79
N PRO A 273 -24.06 -2.79 4.08
CA PRO A 273 -24.22 -2.60 2.62
C PRO A 273 -23.55 -3.74 1.84
N ALA A 274 -23.86 -4.98 2.19
CA ALA A 274 -23.35 -6.19 1.56
C ALA A 274 -24.40 -7.32 1.68
N GLY A 275 -24.46 -8.18 0.67
CA GLY A 275 -25.43 -9.28 0.63
C GLY A 275 -26.87 -8.76 0.70
N SER A 276 -27.68 -9.34 1.56
CA SER A 276 -29.11 -8.99 1.74
C SER A 276 -29.36 -7.56 2.27
N GLY A 277 -28.32 -6.86 2.73
CA GLY A 277 -28.43 -5.47 3.19
C GLY A 277 -28.20 -4.42 2.11
N MET A 278 -27.99 -4.83 0.87
CA MET A 278 -27.88 -3.90 -0.25
C MET A 278 -29.22 -3.32 -0.64
N SER A 279 -29.25 -2.04 -1.06
CA SER A 279 -30.46 -1.35 -1.54
C SER A 279 -31.14 -2.10 -2.68
N GLU A 280 -30.36 -2.71 -3.57
CA GLU A 280 -30.89 -3.51 -4.71
C GLU A 280 -31.73 -4.71 -4.25
N TYR A 281 -31.49 -5.24 -3.04
CA TYR A 281 -32.26 -6.32 -2.45
C TYR A 281 -33.37 -5.81 -1.51
N CYS A 282 -33.20 -4.62 -0.93
CA CYS A 282 -34.19 -4.03 -0.04
C CYS A 282 -35.40 -3.49 -0.77
N ASP A 283 -35.23 -2.96 -2.00
CA ASP A 283 -36.32 -2.30 -2.75
C ASP A 283 -37.24 -3.26 -3.53
N GLY A 284 -36.94 -4.55 -3.60
CA GLY A 284 -37.70 -5.49 -4.43
C GLY A 284 -38.17 -6.80 -3.83
N HIS A 285 -37.61 -7.25 -2.72
CA HIS A 285 -37.87 -8.62 -2.24
C HIS A 285 -38.49 -8.74 -0.84
N TYR A 286 -38.52 -7.67 -0.03
CA TYR A 286 -39.13 -7.74 1.31
C TYR A 286 -40.65 -7.57 1.31
N GLU A 287 -41.25 -7.03 0.25
CA GLU A 287 -42.71 -6.97 0.11
C GLU A 287 -43.34 -8.32 -0.32
N GLN A 288 -42.55 -9.25 -0.84
CA GLN A 288 -43.09 -10.56 -1.31
C GLN A 288 -43.01 -11.70 -0.29
N THR A 289 -42.39 -11.49 0.88
CA THR A 289 -42.22 -12.57 1.89
C THR A 289 -43.07 -12.38 3.16
N VAL A 290 -43.98 -11.44 3.18
CA VAL A 290 -44.93 -11.26 4.30
C VAL A 290 -46.38 -11.43 3.81
N GLU A 291 -46.65 -12.42 2.99
CA GLU A 291 -47.95 -13.10 3.01
C GLU A 291 -47.78 -14.40 3.81
N LEU A 292 -47.91 -14.26 5.09
CA LEU A 292 -48.16 -15.39 5.98
C LEU A 292 -49.67 -15.64 6.01
N ASP A 293 -50.09 -16.77 5.44
CA ASP A 293 -51.40 -17.38 5.69
C ASP A 293 -51.65 -17.62 7.18
#